data_236f856d2346e53e45cedbdea58a86a7
#
_entry.id   236f856d2346e53e45cedbdea58a86a7
#
_cell.length_a   1.000
_cell.length_b   1.000
_cell.length_c   1.000
_cell.angle_alpha   90.00
_cell.angle_beta   90.00
_cell.angle_gamma   90.00
#
_symmetry.space_group_name_H-M   'P 1'
#
loop_
_entity.id
_entity.type
_entity.pdbx_description
1 polymer ?
#
loop_
_entity_poly.entity_id
_entity_poly.type
_entity_poly.pdbx_seq_one_letter_code
_entity_poly.pdbx_strand_id
1 'polypeptide(L)'
;MKLLIVDDQRSVVQGLANCTDWGAVGFDCVATAYNAIDARASLLEREAEVMLCDIEMPVESGLDLLKWMRDREMRTRCIFLTAYAKFQYAQEAVRLGGFDYIMQPAPYGQVVETVERALREVRDERASQELQTRGALFDRQKKEIAATLLRDVLTGAAAGGNLKAFEEIGLFPQRSQDCWLVLMQPLGCTRQRAPWSMPLLGAAVDNICNEIFAPLEVLSIAVPMSREQGLAIVLQSQSGEALEQDAVLRQLAYLQSACEQYLHLGAAFYLTGPDPFAGAPAMWNKLLEQKNENVALKSGVYTGQERHGPRRENFHIHQAAGWRRLMQEGYPQTVEQEACQLLDRLAAHNQLDRMELRLFYQDFMQMVFTSMETDQARLRGMFREPEALELYRNGMKTVDAMKALIHYVAGSWGGGEAGRSQNAVETVCRYVAEHLEEELRREELAEVVHLNPDYLNRMFKKETGLTLKEYVIWQKMQEAQSLLRTTSLPVSLIAAKVGYSNFAHFSTSYKKLFHRSPQEERQNP
;
A
#
# COMPACT_ATOMS: atom_id res chain seq x y z
N MET A 1 -26.24 -10.58 30.67
CA MET A 1 -25.04 -11.26 31.20
C MET A 1 -25.43 -12.65 31.69
N LYS A 2 -24.57 -13.68 31.57
CA LYS A 2 -24.87 -15.08 31.95
C LYS A 2 -24.04 -15.48 33.15
N LEU A 3 -24.67 -16.03 34.17
CA LEU A 3 -24.05 -16.74 35.28
C LEU A 3 -24.12 -18.24 34.98
N LEU A 4 -23.02 -18.96 35.13
CA LEU A 4 -22.98 -20.42 35.05
C LEU A 4 -22.64 -21.00 36.41
N ILE A 5 -23.47 -21.94 36.92
CA ILE A 5 -23.25 -22.63 38.19
C ILE A 5 -22.96 -24.10 37.89
N VAL A 6 -21.80 -24.58 38.34
CA VAL A 6 -21.27 -25.93 38.03
C VAL A 6 -20.95 -26.64 39.34
N ASP A 7 -21.64 -27.73 39.64
CA ASP A 7 -21.43 -28.60 40.82
C ASP A 7 -22.06 -29.95 40.56
N ASP A 8 -21.46 -31.03 40.95
CA ASP A 8 -21.98 -32.41 40.74
C ASP A 8 -23.19 -32.69 41.65
N GLN A 9 -23.35 -31.94 42.74
CA GLN A 9 -24.44 -32.08 43.68
C GLN A 9 -25.61 -31.16 43.27
N ARG A 10 -26.73 -31.76 42.82
CA ARG A 10 -27.94 -31.05 42.39
C ARG A 10 -28.52 -30.11 43.46
N SER A 11 -28.42 -30.51 44.75
CA SER A 11 -28.86 -29.72 45.86
C SER A 11 -28.09 -28.42 46.03
N VAL A 12 -26.77 -28.44 45.78
CA VAL A 12 -25.91 -27.24 45.83
C VAL A 12 -26.22 -26.34 44.65
N VAL A 13 -26.30 -26.85 43.43
CA VAL A 13 -26.68 -26.09 42.25
C VAL A 13 -28.00 -25.40 42.42
N GLN A 14 -29.04 -26.11 42.87
CA GLN A 14 -30.38 -25.53 43.12
C GLN A 14 -30.35 -24.52 44.25
N GLY A 15 -29.59 -24.78 45.32
CA GLY A 15 -29.42 -23.84 46.41
C GLY A 15 -28.80 -22.52 45.95
N LEU A 16 -27.72 -22.59 45.18
CA LEU A 16 -27.03 -21.40 44.63
C LEU A 16 -27.87 -20.67 43.56
N ALA A 17 -28.56 -21.41 42.70
CA ALA A 17 -29.42 -20.81 41.68
C ALA A 17 -30.60 -20.02 42.29
N ASN A 18 -31.08 -20.44 43.48
CA ASN A 18 -32.23 -19.84 44.16
C ASN A 18 -31.86 -19.01 45.40
N CYS A 19 -30.55 -18.86 45.72
CA CYS A 19 -30.12 -18.17 46.94
C CYS A 19 -30.39 -16.64 46.89
N THR A 20 -30.58 -16.09 45.72
CA THR A 20 -30.87 -14.67 45.49
C THR A 20 -31.57 -14.47 44.15
N ASP A 21 -32.12 -13.30 43.91
CA ASP A 21 -32.58 -12.87 42.59
C ASP A 21 -31.38 -12.41 41.76
N TRP A 22 -30.82 -13.34 40.97
CA TRP A 22 -29.69 -13.05 40.09
C TRP A 22 -30.05 -12.01 39.00
N GLY A 23 -31.31 -11.83 38.66
CA GLY A 23 -31.76 -10.77 37.77
C GLY A 23 -31.55 -9.39 38.39
N ALA A 24 -31.86 -9.23 39.69
CA ALA A 24 -31.54 -7.99 40.42
C ALA A 24 -30.04 -7.70 40.55
N VAL A 25 -29.20 -8.73 40.63
CA VAL A 25 -27.71 -8.59 40.60
C VAL A 25 -27.24 -8.14 39.22
N GLY A 26 -27.98 -8.51 38.16
CA GLY A 26 -27.68 -8.07 36.79
C GLY A 26 -27.34 -9.17 35.78
N PHE A 27 -27.79 -10.39 36.05
CA PHE A 27 -27.69 -11.49 35.11
C PHE A 27 -29.05 -11.72 34.40
N ASP A 28 -29.00 -11.79 33.07
CA ASP A 28 -30.19 -12.06 32.25
C ASP A 28 -30.51 -13.57 32.18
N CYS A 29 -29.48 -14.38 32.45
CA CYS A 29 -29.55 -15.83 32.34
C CYS A 29 -28.71 -16.50 33.43
N VAL A 30 -29.28 -17.44 34.14
CA VAL A 30 -28.58 -18.37 35.05
C VAL A 30 -28.63 -19.77 34.44
N ALA A 31 -27.48 -20.27 34.06
CA ALA A 31 -27.35 -21.63 33.55
C ALA A 31 -26.74 -22.54 34.62
N THR A 32 -27.11 -23.80 34.59
CA THR A 32 -26.60 -24.82 35.54
C THR A 32 -26.00 -25.99 34.80
N ALA A 33 -24.92 -26.54 35.33
CA ALA A 33 -24.29 -27.75 34.83
C ALA A 33 -23.91 -28.65 36.00
N TYR A 34 -23.92 -29.97 35.79
CA TYR A 34 -23.67 -30.96 36.84
C TYR A 34 -22.35 -31.70 36.64
N ASN A 35 -21.56 -31.30 35.66
CA ASN A 35 -20.23 -31.81 35.36
C ASN A 35 -19.51 -30.85 34.41
N ALA A 36 -18.20 -31.09 34.20
CA ALA A 36 -17.40 -30.26 33.29
C ALA A 36 -17.84 -30.37 31.83
N ILE A 37 -18.40 -31.49 31.38
CA ILE A 37 -18.84 -31.66 29.98
C ILE A 37 -20.05 -30.80 29.69
N ASP A 38 -21.05 -30.82 30.57
CA ASP A 38 -22.25 -29.96 30.44
C ASP A 38 -21.88 -28.47 30.53
N ALA A 39 -20.93 -28.12 31.42
CA ALA A 39 -20.42 -26.78 31.56
C ALA A 39 -19.74 -26.29 30.27
N ARG A 40 -18.91 -27.11 29.62
CA ARG A 40 -18.31 -26.81 28.32
C ARG A 40 -19.36 -26.59 27.23
N ALA A 41 -20.37 -27.44 27.14
CA ALA A 41 -21.45 -27.30 26.19
C ALA A 41 -22.15 -25.94 26.38
N SER A 42 -22.47 -25.58 27.62
CA SER A 42 -23.09 -24.30 27.97
C SER A 42 -22.22 -23.10 27.65
N LEU A 43 -20.91 -23.19 27.87
CA LEU A 43 -19.93 -22.12 27.57
C LEU A 43 -19.72 -21.94 26.06
N LEU A 44 -19.74 -23.03 25.28
CA LEU A 44 -19.62 -22.99 23.82
C LEU A 44 -20.86 -22.42 23.14
N GLU A 45 -22.06 -22.66 23.71
CA GLU A 45 -23.31 -22.08 23.22
C GLU A 45 -23.32 -20.55 23.42
N ARG A 46 -22.97 -20.12 24.62
CA ARG A 46 -22.83 -18.70 24.99
C ARG A 46 -21.86 -18.60 26.18
N GLU A 47 -20.78 -17.85 26.01
CA GLU A 47 -19.82 -17.58 27.08
C GLU A 47 -20.53 -16.95 28.29
N ALA A 48 -20.17 -17.41 29.49
CA ALA A 48 -20.65 -16.82 30.73
C ALA A 48 -19.71 -15.72 31.18
N GLU A 49 -20.27 -14.64 31.73
CA GLU A 49 -19.46 -13.56 32.33
C GLU A 49 -18.84 -14.02 33.64
N VAL A 50 -19.61 -14.75 34.46
CA VAL A 50 -19.17 -15.30 35.74
C VAL A 50 -19.54 -16.78 35.81
N MET A 51 -18.66 -17.59 36.35
CA MET A 51 -18.88 -18.99 36.63
C MET A 51 -18.60 -19.28 38.11
N LEU A 52 -19.57 -19.90 38.81
CA LEU A 52 -19.37 -20.55 40.10
C LEU A 52 -19.09 -22.03 39.83
N CYS A 53 -17.99 -22.57 40.28
CA CYS A 53 -17.60 -23.91 39.94
C CYS A 53 -17.04 -24.67 41.17
N ASP A 54 -17.55 -25.86 41.42
CA ASP A 54 -16.89 -26.78 42.37
C ASP A 54 -15.56 -27.27 41.77
N ILE A 55 -14.58 -27.46 42.62
CA ILE A 55 -13.27 -27.98 42.23
C ILE A 55 -13.31 -29.50 42.05
N GLU A 56 -13.92 -30.22 43.00
CA GLU A 56 -13.89 -31.69 43.03
C GLU A 56 -15.15 -32.28 42.37
N MET A 57 -15.14 -32.38 41.06
CA MET A 57 -16.21 -33.06 40.30
C MET A 57 -15.75 -34.42 39.76
N PRO A 58 -16.67 -35.41 39.57
CA PRO A 58 -16.35 -36.66 38.94
C PRO A 58 -15.83 -36.50 37.51
N VAL A 59 -14.87 -37.35 37.11
CA VAL A 59 -14.25 -37.44 35.79
C VAL A 59 -13.29 -36.26 35.48
N GLU A 60 -13.69 -35.02 35.68
CA GLU A 60 -12.89 -33.83 35.35
C GLU A 60 -13.13 -32.74 36.41
N SER A 61 -12.04 -32.18 36.92
CA SER A 61 -12.10 -31.16 37.98
C SER A 61 -12.49 -29.76 37.44
N GLY A 62 -12.97 -28.89 38.33
CA GLY A 62 -13.20 -27.46 37.98
C GLY A 62 -11.92 -26.75 37.54
N LEU A 63 -10.75 -27.18 38.02
CA LEU A 63 -9.46 -26.64 37.57
C LEU A 63 -9.12 -27.04 36.12
N ASP A 64 -9.45 -28.29 35.73
CA ASP A 64 -9.29 -28.72 34.33
C ASP A 64 -10.24 -27.95 33.40
N LEU A 65 -11.45 -27.66 33.89
CA LEU A 65 -12.40 -26.81 33.16
C LEU A 65 -11.85 -25.39 32.97
N LEU A 66 -11.29 -24.77 34.02
CA LEU A 66 -10.66 -23.45 33.91
C LEU A 66 -9.50 -23.46 32.94
N LYS A 67 -8.62 -24.45 32.98
CA LYS A 67 -7.51 -24.59 32.04
C LYS A 67 -8.01 -24.68 30.60
N TRP A 68 -9.03 -25.50 30.35
CA TRP A 68 -9.66 -25.62 29.04
C TRP A 68 -10.26 -24.29 28.54
N MET A 69 -10.84 -23.46 29.44
CA MET A 69 -11.34 -22.13 29.12
C MET A 69 -10.21 -21.16 28.75
N ARG A 70 -9.09 -21.18 29.49
CA ARG A 70 -7.92 -20.31 29.22
C ARG A 70 -7.22 -20.68 27.90
N ASP A 71 -7.12 -21.97 27.59
CA ASP A 71 -6.58 -22.44 26.30
C ASP A 71 -7.42 -21.96 25.10
N ARG A 72 -8.67 -21.52 25.34
CA ARG A 72 -9.59 -20.93 24.34
C ARG A 72 -9.77 -19.43 24.47
N GLU A 73 -8.94 -18.78 25.28
CA GLU A 73 -8.95 -17.33 25.50
C GLU A 73 -10.31 -16.80 26.04
N MET A 74 -11.11 -17.67 26.69
CA MET A 74 -12.37 -17.28 27.30
C MET A 74 -12.14 -16.32 28.48
N ARG A 75 -12.93 -15.25 28.57
CA ARG A 75 -12.78 -14.19 29.58
C ARG A 75 -13.64 -14.39 30.83
N THR A 76 -14.36 -15.50 30.93
CA THR A 76 -15.21 -15.84 32.07
C THR A 76 -14.45 -15.72 33.39
N ARG A 77 -15.02 -14.97 34.35
CA ARG A 77 -14.54 -14.90 35.74
C ARG A 77 -14.96 -16.15 36.49
N CYS A 78 -14.01 -17.00 36.83
CA CYS A 78 -14.28 -18.26 37.53
C CYS A 78 -14.08 -18.08 39.04
N ILE A 79 -15.13 -18.33 39.83
CA ILE A 79 -15.12 -18.36 41.30
C ILE A 79 -15.26 -19.81 41.70
N PHE A 80 -14.28 -20.33 42.43
CA PHE A 80 -14.30 -21.69 42.89
C PHE A 80 -15.01 -21.84 44.23
N LEU A 81 -15.83 -22.87 44.34
CA LEU A 81 -16.46 -23.32 45.58
C LEU A 81 -15.82 -24.66 45.95
N THR A 82 -15.44 -24.89 47.20
CA THR A 82 -14.85 -26.17 47.62
C THR A 82 -15.05 -26.45 49.10
N ALA A 83 -15.35 -27.69 49.41
CA ALA A 83 -15.48 -28.18 50.78
C ALA A 83 -14.12 -28.49 51.43
N TYR A 84 -13.02 -28.52 50.66
CA TYR A 84 -11.71 -28.95 51.19
C TYR A 84 -10.71 -27.77 51.25
N ALA A 85 -10.14 -27.57 52.43
CA ALA A 85 -9.10 -26.57 52.70
C ALA A 85 -7.71 -27.03 52.19
N LYS A 86 -7.61 -27.55 50.98
CA LYS A 86 -6.31 -27.94 50.39
C LYS A 86 -5.66 -26.71 49.80
N PHE A 87 -4.63 -26.20 50.44
CA PHE A 87 -3.84 -25.04 49.98
C PHE A 87 -3.39 -25.16 48.53
N GLN A 88 -3.15 -26.37 48.04
CA GLN A 88 -2.73 -26.66 46.67
C GLN A 88 -3.80 -26.25 45.64
N TYR A 89 -5.09 -26.45 45.90
CA TYR A 89 -6.17 -26.05 44.99
C TYR A 89 -6.32 -24.53 44.87
N ALA A 90 -6.19 -23.82 45.98
CA ALA A 90 -6.23 -22.35 45.97
C ALA A 90 -5.03 -21.78 45.19
N GLN A 91 -3.84 -22.36 45.37
CA GLN A 91 -2.63 -21.92 44.66
C GLN A 91 -2.76 -22.17 43.15
N GLU A 92 -3.32 -23.32 42.76
CA GLU A 92 -3.48 -23.67 41.35
C GLU A 92 -4.58 -22.85 40.68
N ALA A 93 -5.69 -22.60 41.36
CA ALA A 93 -6.77 -21.73 40.90
C ALA A 93 -6.25 -20.29 40.59
N VAL A 94 -5.45 -19.74 41.51
CA VAL A 94 -4.79 -18.43 41.28
C VAL A 94 -3.82 -18.47 40.12
N ARG A 95 -2.99 -19.52 40.01
CA ARG A 95 -2.03 -19.67 38.91
C ARG A 95 -2.70 -19.76 37.53
N LEU A 96 -3.88 -20.38 37.46
CA LEU A 96 -4.67 -20.52 36.25
C LEU A 96 -5.56 -19.30 35.96
N GLY A 97 -5.49 -18.23 36.77
CA GLY A 97 -6.28 -17.00 36.59
C GLY A 97 -7.74 -17.16 37.00
N GLY A 98 -8.02 -17.97 38.01
CA GLY A 98 -9.30 -17.95 38.72
C GLY A 98 -9.53 -16.59 39.36
N PHE A 99 -10.79 -16.13 39.42
CA PHE A 99 -11.14 -14.83 40.01
C PHE A 99 -11.08 -14.84 41.52
N ASP A 100 -11.70 -15.85 42.13
CA ASP A 100 -11.72 -16.02 43.60
C ASP A 100 -11.99 -17.47 44.01
N TYR A 101 -11.90 -17.70 45.31
CA TYR A 101 -12.02 -19.01 45.93
C TYR A 101 -12.82 -18.90 47.20
N ILE A 102 -13.89 -19.67 47.39
CA ILE A 102 -14.79 -19.66 48.53
C ILE A 102 -14.82 -21.05 49.18
N MET A 103 -14.49 -21.14 50.45
CA MET A 103 -14.53 -22.36 51.21
C MET A 103 -15.96 -22.66 51.69
N GLN A 104 -16.49 -23.83 51.38
CA GLN A 104 -17.79 -24.30 51.86
C GLN A 104 -17.69 -25.05 53.19
N PRO A 105 -18.73 -24.95 54.09
CA PRO A 105 -19.97 -24.19 53.90
C PRO A 105 -19.79 -22.70 54.07
N ALA A 106 -20.21 -21.91 53.07
CA ALA A 106 -20.17 -20.46 53.08
C ALA A 106 -21.60 -19.88 53.14
N PRO A 107 -21.78 -18.78 53.86
CA PRO A 107 -23.06 -18.05 53.76
C PRO A 107 -23.36 -17.62 52.34
N TYR A 108 -24.58 -17.77 51.85
CA TYR A 108 -24.95 -17.35 50.50
C TYR A 108 -24.67 -15.87 50.22
N GLY A 109 -24.77 -15.01 51.27
CA GLY A 109 -24.38 -13.60 51.13
C GLY A 109 -22.94 -13.40 50.69
N GLN A 110 -21.98 -14.21 51.16
CA GLN A 110 -20.57 -14.15 50.75
C GLN A 110 -20.38 -14.56 49.25
N VAL A 111 -21.16 -15.57 48.81
CA VAL A 111 -21.15 -16.00 47.40
C VAL A 111 -21.67 -14.87 46.50
N VAL A 112 -22.81 -14.28 46.89
CA VAL A 112 -23.42 -13.16 46.15
C VAL A 112 -22.46 -11.97 46.07
N GLU A 113 -21.84 -11.55 47.19
CA GLU A 113 -20.89 -10.45 47.22
C GLU A 113 -19.70 -10.68 46.30
N THR A 114 -19.18 -11.90 46.30
CA THR A 114 -18.05 -12.26 45.40
C THR A 114 -18.45 -12.25 43.92
N VAL A 115 -19.63 -12.74 43.60
CA VAL A 115 -20.20 -12.68 42.23
C VAL A 115 -20.42 -11.24 41.78
N GLU A 116 -20.96 -10.38 42.66
CA GLU A 116 -21.16 -8.95 42.37
C GLU A 116 -19.82 -8.23 42.12
N ARG A 117 -18.77 -8.59 42.86
CA ARG A 117 -17.41 -8.06 42.64
C ARG A 117 -16.88 -8.48 41.28
N ALA A 118 -17.00 -9.76 40.91
CA ALA A 118 -16.61 -10.27 39.60
C ALA A 118 -17.39 -9.57 38.48
N LEU A 119 -18.67 -9.37 38.66
CA LEU A 119 -19.54 -8.74 37.67
C LEU A 119 -19.21 -7.24 37.48
N ARG A 120 -18.87 -6.53 38.58
CA ARG A 120 -18.39 -5.14 38.49
C ARG A 120 -17.12 -5.05 37.66
N GLU A 121 -16.13 -5.89 37.91
CA GLU A 121 -14.88 -5.90 37.15
C GLU A 121 -15.11 -6.13 35.63
N VAL A 122 -15.98 -7.10 35.29
CA VAL A 122 -16.37 -7.33 33.89
C VAL A 122 -17.06 -6.10 33.26
N ARG A 123 -17.92 -5.39 34.00
CA ARG A 123 -18.57 -4.16 33.52
C ARG A 123 -17.57 -3.03 33.30
N ASP A 124 -16.64 -2.84 34.22
CA ASP A 124 -15.62 -1.78 34.15
C ASP A 124 -14.66 -2.01 32.98
N GLU A 125 -14.24 -3.27 32.75
CA GLU A 125 -13.44 -3.63 31.60
C GLU A 125 -14.16 -3.38 30.28
N ARG A 126 -15.45 -3.75 30.18
CA ARG A 126 -16.27 -3.49 28.96
C ARG A 126 -16.45 -2.00 28.72
N ALA A 127 -16.77 -1.23 29.76
CA ALA A 127 -16.93 0.21 29.66
C ALA A 127 -15.62 0.89 29.20
N SER A 128 -14.47 0.45 29.74
CA SER A 128 -13.16 0.95 29.32
C SER A 128 -12.86 0.60 27.85
N GLN A 129 -13.15 -0.62 27.42
CA GLN A 129 -12.98 -1.05 26.02
C GLN A 129 -13.89 -0.30 25.06
N GLU A 130 -15.16 -0.07 25.45
CA GLU A 130 -16.10 0.72 24.64
C GLU A 130 -15.64 2.18 24.50
N LEU A 131 -15.16 2.80 25.60
CA LEU A 131 -14.61 4.15 25.57
C LEU A 131 -13.37 4.25 24.66
N GLN A 132 -12.47 3.29 24.73
CA GLN A 132 -11.30 3.23 23.85
C GLN A 132 -11.71 3.04 22.39
N THR A 133 -12.67 2.16 22.12
CA THR A 133 -13.16 1.93 20.75
C THR A 133 -13.87 3.16 20.19
N ARG A 134 -14.71 3.82 21.01
CA ARG A 134 -15.40 5.07 20.61
C ARG A 134 -14.41 6.21 20.41
N GLY A 135 -13.40 6.33 21.29
CA GLY A 135 -12.30 7.29 21.13
C GLY A 135 -11.56 7.11 19.83
N ALA A 136 -11.15 5.89 19.52
CA ALA A 136 -10.44 5.57 18.29
C ALA A 136 -11.28 5.82 17.01
N LEU A 137 -12.59 5.52 17.05
CA LEU A 137 -13.52 5.84 15.96
C LEU A 137 -13.68 7.35 15.77
N PHE A 138 -13.79 8.10 16.86
CA PHE A 138 -13.93 9.55 16.82
C PHE A 138 -12.65 10.22 16.28
N ASP A 139 -11.49 9.76 16.72
CA ASP A 139 -10.20 10.26 16.21
C ASP A 139 -10.00 9.94 14.73
N ARG A 140 -10.43 8.76 14.30
CA ARG A 140 -10.43 8.40 12.87
C ARG A 140 -11.34 9.31 12.05
N GLN A 141 -12.54 9.57 12.50
CA GLN A 141 -13.48 10.48 11.82
C GLN A 141 -12.94 11.92 11.78
N LYS A 142 -12.32 12.41 12.85
CA LYS A 142 -11.65 13.71 12.87
C LYS A 142 -10.54 13.80 11.81
N LYS A 143 -9.70 12.77 11.70
CA LYS A 143 -8.64 12.72 10.69
C LYS A 143 -9.19 12.74 9.25
N GLU A 144 -10.26 12.00 8.97
CA GLU A 144 -10.90 11.98 7.65
C GLU A 144 -11.51 13.35 7.28
N ILE A 145 -12.14 14.02 8.23
CA ILE A 145 -12.66 15.38 8.07
C ILE A 145 -11.51 16.35 7.83
N ALA A 146 -10.47 16.31 8.63
CA ALA A 146 -9.29 17.16 8.49
C ALA A 146 -8.62 16.96 7.12
N ALA A 147 -8.48 15.72 6.66
CA ALA A 147 -7.90 15.41 5.36
C ALA A 147 -8.74 15.97 4.19
N THR A 148 -10.07 15.95 4.31
CA THR A 148 -10.97 16.50 3.29
C THR A 148 -10.89 18.01 3.26
N LEU A 149 -11.00 18.68 4.42
CA LEU A 149 -10.87 20.12 4.54
C LEU A 149 -9.49 20.61 4.06
N LEU A 150 -8.43 19.86 4.38
CA LEU A 150 -7.06 20.21 3.95
C LEU A 150 -6.93 20.19 2.42
N ARG A 151 -7.50 19.17 1.75
CA ARG A 151 -7.54 19.13 0.27
C ARG A 151 -8.21 20.37 -0.31
N ASP A 152 -9.37 20.72 0.23
CA ASP A 152 -10.14 21.85 -0.26
C ASP A 152 -9.41 23.18 -0.04
N VAL A 153 -8.74 23.32 1.11
CA VAL A 153 -7.89 24.50 1.40
C VAL A 153 -6.72 24.59 0.42
N LEU A 154 -5.96 23.51 0.24
CA LEU A 154 -4.77 23.49 -0.62
C LEU A 154 -5.12 23.71 -2.10
N THR A 155 -6.24 23.17 -2.57
CA THR A 155 -6.69 23.33 -3.97
C THR A 155 -7.42 24.65 -4.24
N GLY A 156 -7.72 25.42 -3.19
CA GLY A 156 -8.48 26.66 -3.32
C GLY A 156 -9.95 26.45 -3.68
N ALA A 157 -10.46 25.21 -3.55
CA ALA A 157 -11.84 24.86 -3.90
C ALA A 157 -12.88 25.53 -2.99
N ALA A 158 -12.47 26.04 -1.81
CA ALA A 158 -13.34 26.69 -0.86
C ALA A 158 -12.76 28.01 -0.38
N ALA A 159 -13.31 29.09 -0.85
CA ALA A 159 -12.93 30.45 -0.43
C ALA A 159 -13.20 30.65 1.08
N GLY A 160 -12.15 30.66 1.90
CA GLY A 160 -12.17 31.16 3.28
C GLY A 160 -13.00 30.40 4.34
N GLY A 161 -14.03 29.65 3.94
CA GLY A 161 -14.92 28.95 4.86
C GLY A 161 -14.29 27.74 5.54
N ASN A 162 -13.53 26.95 4.81
CA ASN A 162 -12.93 25.70 5.35
C ASN A 162 -11.78 25.98 6.33
N LEU A 163 -11.07 27.11 6.20
CA LEU A 163 -10.05 27.54 7.17
C LEU A 163 -10.67 27.86 8.55
N LYS A 164 -11.88 28.43 8.60
CA LYS A 164 -12.62 28.65 9.86
C LYS A 164 -13.09 27.34 10.47
N ALA A 165 -13.47 26.36 9.64
CA ALA A 165 -13.92 25.07 10.12
C ALA A 165 -12.83 24.30 10.90
N PHE A 166 -11.54 24.48 10.57
CA PHE A 166 -10.45 23.93 11.38
C PHE A 166 -10.44 24.51 12.79
N GLU A 167 -10.66 25.83 12.95
CA GLU A 167 -10.69 26.49 14.26
C GLU A 167 -11.93 26.09 15.06
N GLU A 168 -13.12 26.06 14.44
CA GLU A 168 -14.41 25.76 15.10
C GLU A 168 -14.48 24.30 15.60
N ILE A 169 -13.87 23.37 14.89
CA ILE A 169 -13.87 21.95 15.25
C ILE A 169 -12.65 21.58 16.09
N GLY A 170 -11.71 22.51 16.29
CA GLY A 170 -10.46 22.28 17.01
C GLY A 170 -9.58 21.21 16.31
N LEU A 171 -9.53 21.24 14.98
CA LEU A 171 -8.73 20.33 14.18
C LEU A 171 -7.33 20.89 13.95
N PHE A 172 -6.39 19.98 13.75
CA PHE A 172 -5.06 20.28 13.23
C PHE A 172 -5.10 20.32 11.70
N PRO A 173 -4.43 21.25 11.02
CA PRO A 173 -3.54 22.31 11.52
C PRO A 173 -4.26 23.59 12.00
N GLN A 174 -3.60 24.34 12.90
CA GLN A 174 -4.12 25.62 13.40
C GLN A 174 -3.80 26.76 12.41
N ARG A 175 -4.78 27.61 12.11
CA ARG A 175 -4.73 28.64 11.06
C ARG A 175 -3.66 29.71 11.27
N SER A 176 -3.52 30.21 12.49
CA SER A 176 -2.65 31.34 12.82
C SER A 176 -1.21 30.91 13.14
N GLN A 177 -0.97 29.62 13.31
CA GLN A 177 0.31 29.07 13.68
C GLN A 177 1.14 28.75 12.45
N ASP A 178 2.45 28.99 12.52
CA ASP A 178 3.38 28.63 11.47
C ASP A 178 3.43 27.12 11.23
N CYS A 179 3.54 26.76 9.98
CA CYS A 179 3.66 25.36 9.56
C CYS A 179 4.71 25.20 8.46
N TRP A 180 5.24 24.01 8.35
CA TRP A 180 5.94 23.55 7.18
C TRP A 180 4.97 22.76 6.30
N LEU A 181 4.99 23.03 5.00
CA LEU A 181 4.22 22.27 4.02
C LEU A 181 5.19 21.50 3.13
N VAL A 182 4.93 20.20 2.99
CA VAL A 182 5.73 19.30 2.17
C VAL A 182 4.84 18.67 1.11
N LEU A 183 5.31 18.65 -0.13
CA LEU A 183 4.75 17.85 -1.20
C LEU A 183 5.63 16.63 -1.39
N MET A 184 5.09 15.44 -1.18
CA MET A 184 5.74 14.18 -1.53
C MET A 184 5.26 13.73 -2.90
N GLN A 185 6.19 13.61 -3.84
CA GLN A 185 5.94 13.02 -5.15
C GLN A 185 6.43 11.57 -5.14
N PRO A 186 5.53 10.57 -5.23
CA PRO A 186 5.96 9.19 -5.43
C PRO A 186 6.57 9.04 -6.82
N LEU A 187 7.74 8.46 -6.86
CA LEU A 187 8.47 8.06 -8.07
C LEU A 187 8.28 6.55 -8.28
N GLY A 188 8.77 5.97 -9.35
CA GLY A 188 8.55 4.56 -9.67
C GLY A 188 8.88 3.58 -8.53
N CYS A 189 8.17 2.47 -8.44
CA CYS A 189 8.48 1.38 -7.51
C CYS A 189 9.81 0.71 -7.88
N THR A 190 10.71 0.53 -6.90
CA THR A 190 12.02 -0.10 -7.07
C THR A 190 11.94 -1.63 -7.19
N ARG A 191 10.79 -2.23 -6.88
CA ARG A 191 10.46 -3.64 -7.10
C ARG A 191 9.18 -3.74 -7.90
N GLN A 192 9.07 -4.78 -8.73
CA GLN A 192 7.89 -5.09 -9.59
C GLN A 192 6.64 -5.45 -8.76
N ARG A 193 6.21 -4.56 -7.89
CA ARG A 193 4.93 -4.66 -7.18
C ARG A 193 3.91 -3.74 -7.84
N ALA A 194 2.63 -4.13 -7.74
CA ALA A 194 1.53 -3.28 -8.15
C ALA A 194 1.68 -1.88 -7.51
N PRO A 195 1.46 -0.81 -8.26
CA PRO A 195 1.62 0.55 -7.74
C PRO A 195 0.71 0.76 -6.54
N TRP A 196 1.22 1.46 -5.51
CA TRP A 196 0.44 1.83 -4.33
C TRP A 196 -0.81 2.61 -4.74
N SER A 197 -1.97 2.28 -4.17
CA SER A 197 -3.11 3.17 -4.25
C SER A 197 -2.83 4.43 -3.43
N MET A 198 -3.22 5.60 -3.92
CA MET A 198 -2.94 6.87 -3.22
C MET A 198 -3.49 6.92 -1.79
N PRO A 199 -4.71 6.39 -1.49
CA PRO A 199 -5.20 6.34 -0.11
C PRO A 199 -4.35 5.46 0.81
N LEU A 200 -3.90 4.29 0.33
CA LEU A 200 -3.07 3.38 1.12
C LEU A 200 -1.66 3.95 1.35
N LEU A 201 -1.08 4.56 0.32
CA LEU A 201 0.21 5.26 0.45
C LEU A 201 0.09 6.43 1.43
N GLY A 202 -0.98 7.22 1.35
CA GLY A 202 -1.23 8.32 2.29
C GLY A 202 -1.31 7.85 3.73
N ALA A 203 -2.03 6.77 4.01
CA ALA A 203 -2.12 6.19 5.35
C ALA A 203 -0.77 5.66 5.86
N ALA A 204 0.01 5.00 4.99
CA ALA A 204 1.34 4.51 5.36
C ALA A 204 2.31 5.67 5.68
N VAL A 205 2.32 6.70 4.84
CA VAL A 205 3.16 7.89 5.04
C VAL A 205 2.71 8.67 6.29
N ASP A 206 1.41 8.81 6.54
CA ASP A 206 0.88 9.47 7.74
C ASP A 206 1.35 8.77 9.02
N ASN A 207 1.30 7.43 9.04
CA ASN A 207 1.79 6.65 10.18
C ASN A 207 3.29 6.85 10.40
N ILE A 208 4.10 6.78 9.34
CA ILE A 208 5.55 7.00 9.45
C ILE A 208 5.84 8.43 9.91
N CYS A 209 5.17 9.45 9.36
CA CYS A 209 5.33 10.84 9.79
C CYS A 209 5.01 11.03 11.27
N ASN A 210 3.89 10.48 11.74
CA ASN A 210 3.52 10.57 13.15
C ASN A 210 4.58 9.95 14.07
N GLU A 211 5.24 8.86 13.65
CA GLU A 211 6.29 8.22 14.43
C GLU A 211 7.59 9.04 14.44
N ILE A 212 8.06 9.50 13.27
CA ILE A 212 9.35 10.19 13.17
C ILE A 212 9.32 11.63 13.69
N PHE A 213 8.16 12.30 13.67
CA PHE A 213 8.01 13.66 14.15
C PHE A 213 7.57 13.76 15.63
N ALA A 214 7.04 12.67 16.23
CA ALA A 214 6.65 12.66 17.65
C ALA A 214 7.76 13.09 18.61
N PRO A 215 9.04 12.67 18.46
CA PRO A 215 10.12 13.08 19.37
C PRO A 215 10.44 14.58 19.32
N LEU A 216 10.00 15.28 18.28
CA LEU A 216 10.17 16.73 18.11
C LEU A 216 8.94 17.52 18.56
N GLU A 217 7.96 16.87 19.17
CA GLU A 217 6.65 17.46 19.53
C GLU A 217 5.97 18.15 18.33
N VAL A 218 6.09 17.52 17.15
CA VAL A 218 5.51 18.03 15.91
C VAL A 218 4.30 17.18 15.54
N LEU A 219 3.18 17.84 15.34
CA LEU A 219 1.99 17.25 14.75
C LEU A 219 2.18 17.14 13.22
N SER A 220 1.81 16.01 12.66
CA SER A 220 1.84 15.80 11.22
C SER A 220 0.51 15.26 10.71
N ILE A 221 0.17 15.61 9.48
CA ILE A 221 -0.92 15.01 8.73
C ILE A 221 -0.50 14.85 7.27
N ALA A 222 -0.57 13.63 6.76
CA ALA A 222 -0.30 13.33 5.36
C ALA A 222 -1.61 13.03 4.61
N VAL A 223 -1.89 13.79 3.57
CA VAL A 223 -3.14 13.71 2.82
C VAL A 223 -2.85 13.41 1.36
N PRO A 224 -3.42 12.32 0.80
CA PRO A 224 -3.32 12.05 -0.62
C PRO A 224 -4.11 13.10 -1.41
N MET A 225 -3.42 13.74 -2.35
CA MET A 225 -4.00 14.63 -3.35
C MET A 225 -4.36 13.82 -4.62
N SER A 226 -4.44 14.43 -5.79
CA SER A 226 -4.56 13.66 -7.02
C SER A 226 -3.27 12.87 -7.32
N ARG A 227 -3.38 11.80 -8.13
CA ARG A 227 -2.21 10.99 -8.52
C ARG A 227 -1.09 11.84 -9.15
N GLU A 228 -1.45 12.88 -9.87
CA GLU A 228 -0.51 13.81 -10.50
C GLU A 228 0.13 14.79 -9.50
N GLN A 229 -0.57 15.13 -8.42
CA GLN A 229 -0.10 16.08 -7.42
C GLN A 229 0.73 15.41 -6.32
N GLY A 230 0.47 14.13 -5.98
CA GLY A 230 1.18 13.41 -4.92
C GLY A 230 0.48 13.49 -3.57
N LEU A 231 1.25 13.57 -2.47
CA LEU A 231 0.75 13.73 -1.10
C LEU A 231 1.15 15.11 -0.55
N ALA A 232 0.23 15.73 0.17
CA ALA A 232 0.50 16.90 1.00
C ALA A 232 0.77 16.47 2.44
N ILE A 233 1.85 16.95 3.05
CA ILE A 233 2.19 16.71 4.46
C ILE A 233 2.30 18.07 5.12
N VAL A 234 1.51 18.30 6.17
CA VAL A 234 1.58 19.50 7.00
C VAL A 234 2.25 19.14 8.32
N LEU A 235 3.22 19.96 8.71
CA LEU A 235 3.98 19.82 9.96
C LEU A 235 3.82 21.10 10.78
N GLN A 236 3.44 20.97 12.03
CA GLN A 236 3.21 22.10 12.93
C GLN A 236 3.65 21.73 14.35
N SER A 237 4.31 22.64 15.06
CA SER A 237 4.72 22.44 16.44
C SER A 237 3.52 22.33 17.38
N GLN A 238 3.57 21.44 18.37
CA GLN A 238 2.55 21.38 19.43
C GLN A 238 2.68 22.54 20.43
N SER A 239 3.91 22.96 20.71
CA SER A 239 4.19 24.05 21.65
C SER A 239 3.98 25.44 21.05
N GLY A 240 3.85 25.56 19.73
CA GLY A 240 3.81 26.82 19.01
C GLY A 240 5.20 27.46 18.79
N GLU A 241 6.27 26.80 19.21
CA GLU A 241 7.63 27.24 18.93
C GLU A 241 8.00 27.02 17.45
N ALA A 242 8.87 27.86 16.92
CA ALA A 242 9.31 27.75 15.54
C ALA A 242 10.13 26.46 15.33
N LEU A 243 9.72 25.66 14.35
CA LEU A 243 10.45 24.45 13.95
C LEU A 243 11.67 24.83 13.12
N GLU A 244 12.86 24.41 13.56
CA GLU A 244 14.09 24.62 12.82
C GLU A 244 14.09 23.83 11.50
N GLN A 245 14.49 24.50 10.42
CA GLN A 245 14.55 23.90 9.09
C GLN A 245 15.44 22.65 9.06
N ASP A 246 16.60 22.69 9.69
CA ASP A 246 17.54 21.56 9.70
C ASP A 246 16.98 20.32 10.41
N ALA A 247 16.16 20.51 11.45
CA ALA A 247 15.48 19.41 12.11
C ALA A 247 14.44 18.77 11.17
N VAL A 248 13.64 19.57 10.48
CA VAL A 248 12.66 19.10 9.50
C VAL A 248 13.36 18.36 8.36
N LEU A 249 14.44 18.91 7.81
CA LEU A 249 15.20 18.28 6.72
C LEU A 249 15.79 16.92 7.11
N ARG A 250 16.33 16.78 8.32
CA ARG A 250 16.83 15.49 8.83
C ARG A 250 15.72 14.44 8.88
N GLN A 251 14.53 14.81 9.38
CA GLN A 251 13.40 13.88 9.44
C GLN A 251 12.85 13.53 8.04
N LEU A 252 12.83 14.47 7.12
CA LEU A 252 12.43 14.18 5.73
C LEU A 252 13.43 13.26 5.02
N ALA A 253 14.72 13.39 5.28
CA ALA A 253 15.74 12.47 4.77
C ALA A 253 15.54 11.05 5.34
N TYR A 254 15.17 10.95 6.62
CA TYR A 254 14.81 9.67 7.22
C TYR A 254 13.53 9.09 6.59
N LEU A 255 12.49 9.91 6.39
CA LEU A 255 11.25 9.52 5.71
C LEU A 255 11.53 9.01 4.29
N GLN A 256 12.41 9.68 3.54
CA GLN A 256 12.84 9.23 2.22
C GLN A 256 13.45 7.82 2.29
N SER A 257 14.41 7.61 3.21
CA SER A 257 15.04 6.31 3.40
C SER A 257 14.03 5.23 3.81
N ALA A 258 13.06 5.58 4.66
CA ALA A 258 11.98 4.66 5.07
C ALA A 258 11.08 4.29 3.89
N CYS A 259 10.74 5.24 3.00
CA CYS A 259 9.98 4.97 1.78
C CYS A 259 10.72 3.98 0.85
N GLU A 260 12.02 4.15 0.68
CA GLU A 260 12.84 3.27 -0.15
C GLU A 260 12.97 1.86 0.47
N GLN A 261 13.22 1.79 1.78
CA GLN A 261 13.48 0.53 2.49
C GLN A 261 12.21 -0.30 2.73
N TYR A 262 11.15 0.33 3.21
CA TYR A 262 9.94 -0.38 3.66
C TYR A 262 8.81 -0.36 2.63
N LEU A 263 8.64 0.74 1.89
CA LEU A 263 7.60 0.85 0.87
C LEU A 263 8.11 0.47 -0.52
N HIS A 264 9.42 0.30 -0.69
CA HIS A 264 10.11 0.05 -1.96
C HIS A 264 9.73 1.09 -3.03
N LEU A 265 9.62 2.34 -2.60
CA LEU A 265 9.14 3.46 -3.39
C LEU A 265 10.17 4.58 -3.36
N GLY A 266 10.65 4.98 -4.54
CA GLY A 266 11.40 6.23 -4.67
C GLY A 266 10.46 7.43 -4.44
N ALA A 267 10.94 8.47 -3.78
CA ALA A 267 10.13 9.67 -3.53
C ALA A 267 10.98 10.95 -3.60
N ALA A 268 10.36 12.01 -4.09
CA ALA A 268 10.89 13.36 -3.99
C ALA A 268 10.02 14.19 -3.05
N PHE A 269 10.67 14.93 -2.16
CA PHE A 269 10.02 15.78 -1.16
C PHE A 269 10.37 17.24 -1.44
N TYR A 270 9.35 18.06 -1.58
CA TYR A 270 9.50 19.51 -1.78
C TYR A 270 8.99 20.22 -0.54
N LEU A 271 9.79 21.09 0.05
CA LEU A 271 9.52 21.74 1.33
C LEU A 271 9.40 23.24 1.16
N THR A 272 8.41 23.87 1.82
CA THR A 272 8.27 25.32 1.97
C THR A 272 7.75 25.68 3.36
N GLY A 273 8.09 26.85 3.83
CA GLY A 273 7.78 27.40 5.15
C GLY A 273 9.04 27.88 5.88
N PRO A 274 8.96 28.19 7.19
CA PRO A 274 7.72 28.27 7.96
C PRO A 274 6.88 29.49 7.59
N ASP A 275 5.59 29.28 7.40
CA ASP A 275 4.60 30.34 7.13
C ASP A 275 3.29 29.98 7.84
N PRO A 276 2.44 30.98 8.23
CA PRO A 276 1.14 30.70 8.80
C PRO A 276 0.30 29.79 7.91
N PHE A 277 -0.39 28.80 8.47
CA PHE A 277 -1.23 27.88 7.70
C PHE A 277 -2.33 28.58 6.90
N ALA A 278 -2.72 29.79 7.28
CA ALA A 278 -3.58 30.64 6.45
C ALA A 278 -3.05 30.86 5.01
N GLY A 279 -1.73 30.82 4.82
CA GLY A 279 -1.04 30.91 3.53
C GLY A 279 -0.90 29.59 2.77
N ALA A 280 -1.40 28.48 3.29
CA ALA A 280 -1.23 27.14 2.72
C ALA A 280 -1.57 27.01 1.23
N PRO A 281 -2.59 27.66 0.66
CA PRO A 281 -2.84 27.60 -0.79
C PRO A 281 -1.69 28.16 -1.63
N ALA A 282 -1.10 29.27 -1.20
CA ALA A 282 0.06 29.87 -1.89
C ALA A 282 1.32 28.99 -1.72
N MET A 283 1.53 28.44 -0.53
CA MET A 283 2.61 27.48 -0.26
C MET A 283 2.47 26.24 -1.16
N TRP A 284 1.28 25.70 -1.30
CA TRP A 284 1.01 24.53 -2.14
C TRP A 284 1.32 24.79 -3.62
N ASN A 285 0.88 25.92 -4.15
CA ASN A 285 1.20 26.31 -5.53
C ASN A 285 2.70 26.43 -5.77
N LYS A 286 3.44 26.99 -4.80
CA LYS A 286 4.91 27.08 -4.85
C LYS A 286 5.56 25.67 -4.88
N LEU A 287 5.04 24.73 -4.09
CA LEU A 287 5.51 23.35 -4.12
C LEU A 287 5.22 22.62 -5.43
N LEU A 288 4.06 22.88 -6.04
CA LEU A 288 3.73 22.37 -7.36
C LEU A 288 4.66 22.91 -8.45
N GLU A 289 5.05 24.19 -8.36
CA GLU A 289 6.06 24.77 -9.25
C GLU A 289 7.43 24.09 -9.07
N GLN A 290 7.91 23.94 -7.83
CA GLN A 290 9.17 23.22 -7.53
C GLN A 290 9.15 21.79 -8.03
N LYS A 291 8.05 21.06 -7.82
CA LYS A 291 7.86 19.72 -8.36
C LYS A 291 8.02 19.69 -9.88
N ASN A 292 7.46 20.66 -10.58
CA ASN A 292 7.53 20.73 -12.03
C ASN A 292 8.94 21.02 -12.57
N GLU A 293 9.84 21.57 -11.74
CA GLU A 293 11.26 21.75 -12.08
C GLU A 293 12.05 20.42 -12.03
N ASN A 294 11.62 19.44 -11.29
CA ASN A 294 12.25 18.12 -11.22
C ASN A 294 11.85 17.23 -12.43
N VAL A 295 12.20 17.68 -13.62
CA VAL A 295 11.88 16.96 -14.86
C VAL A 295 12.57 15.61 -15.01
N ALA A 296 13.69 15.41 -14.29
CA ALA A 296 14.44 14.15 -14.26
C ALA A 296 13.90 13.15 -13.23
N LEU A 297 12.84 13.48 -12.48
CA LEU A 297 12.21 12.66 -11.45
C LEU A 297 13.22 12.06 -10.44
N LYS A 298 14.19 12.87 -10.02
CA LYS A 298 15.19 12.46 -9.04
C LYS A 298 14.59 12.41 -7.64
N SER A 299 14.87 11.34 -6.90
CA SER A 299 14.53 11.28 -5.49
C SER A 299 15.43 12.21 -4.68
N GLY A 300 14.88 12.81 -3.61
CA GLY A 300 15.60 13.77 -2.78
C GLY A 300 14.66 14.68 -2.00
N VAL A 301 15.26 15.54 -1.16
CA VAL A 301 14.56 16.59 -0.41
C VAL A 301 14.96 17.95 -0.98
N TYR A 302 14.00 18.73 -1.44
CA TYR A 302 14.18 19.99 -2.16
C TYR A 302 13.59 21.16 -1.35
N THR A 303 14.38 22.21 -1.11
CA THR A 303 13.96 23.40 -0.33
C THR A 303 13.60 24.61 -1.21
N GLY A 304 13.75 24.51 -2.51
CA GLY A 304 13.54 25.60 -3.46
C GLY A 304 14.64 26.67 -3.45
N GLN A 305 15.63 26.53 -2.57
CA GLN A 305 16.84 27.38 -2.57
C GLN A 305 17.97 26.75 -3.38
N GLU A 306 17.83 25.48 -3.73
CA GLU A 306 18.80 24.78 -4.59
C GLU A 306 18.65 25.33 -6.01
N ARG A 307 19.47 26.30 -6.31
CA ARG A 307 19.61 26.78 -7.70
C ARG A 307 20.22 25.64 -8.50
N HIS A 308 19.49 25.16 -9.50
CA HIS A 308 20.12 24.47 -10.61
C HIS A 308 21.30 25.32 -11.07
N GLY A 309 22.40 24.67 -11.49
CA GLY A 309 23.64 25.35 -11.88
C GLY A 309 23.44 26.55 -12.80
N PRO A 310 24.48 27.27 -13.21
CA PRO A 310 24.35 28.53 -13.94
C PRO A 310 23.45 28.33 -15.16
N ARG A 311 22.33 29.10 -15.22
CA ARG A 311 21.42 29.11 -16.39
C ARG A 311 22.27 29.32 -17.64
N ARG A 312 22.18 28.39 -18.57
CA ARG A 312 22.73 28.58 -19.90
C ARG A 312 21.82 29.62 -20.62
N GLU A 313 22.31 30.81 -20.84
CA GLU A 313 21.55 31.86 -21.53
C GLU A 313 21.08 31.45 -22.93
N ASN A 314 21.72 30.45 -23.56
CA ASN A 314 21.35 29.94 -24.89
C ASN A 314 21.50 28.40 -24.89
N PHE A 315 20.45 27.67 -24.47
CA PHE A 315 20.41 26.22 -24.65
C PHE A 315 19.99 25.93 -26.10
N HIS A 316 20.85 25.25 -26.85
CA HIS A 316 20.53 24.71 -28.17
C HIS A 316 21.15 23.33 -28.33
N ILE A 317 20.47 22.45 -29.04
CA ILE A 317 21.03 21.16 -29.41
C ILE A 317 22.04 21.36 -30.53
N HIS A 318 23.33 21.46 -30.18
CA HIS A 318 24.41 21.65 -31.16
C HIS A 318 24.45 20.55 -32.22
N GLN A 319 23.99 19.35 -31.90
CA GLN A 319 23.93 18.19 -32.80
C GLN A 319 22.72 18.20 -33.73
N ALA A 320 21.73 19.11 -33.57
CA ALA A 320 20.47 19.10 -34.33
C ALA A 320 20.66 19.06 -35.86
N ALA A 321 21.66 19.78 -36.37
CA ALA A 321 22.00 19.76 -37.81
C ALA A 321 22.53 18.40 -38.28
N GLY A 322 23.35 17.72 -37.46
CA GLY A 322 23.84 16.37 -37.71
C GLY A 322 22.71 15.35 -37.64
N TRP A 323 21.85 15.44 -36.62
CA TRP A 323 20.68 14.58 -36.48
C TRP A 323 19.70 14.72 -37.64
N ARG A 324 19.45 15.93 -38.12
CA ARG A 324 18.63 16.15 -39.32
C ARG A 324 19.17 15.38 -40.51
N ARG A 325 20.49 15.41 -40.74
CA ARG A 325 21.14 14.68 -41.82
C ARG A 325 21.00 13.16 -41.65
N LEU A 326 21.25 12.63 -40.44
CA LEU A 326 21.07 11.20 -40.13
C LEU A 326 19.62 10.75 -40.33
N MET A 327 18.64 11.58 -39.96
CA MET A 327 17.23 11.27 -40.22
C MET A 327 16.92 11.18 -41.73
N GLN A 328 17.45 12.11 -42.53
CA GLN A 328 17.29 12.12 -44.00
C GLN A 328 18.01 10.94 -44.67
N GLU A 329 19.15 10.53 -44.15
CA GLU A 329 19.94 9.39 -44.64
C GLU A 329 19.36 8.03 -44.18
N GLY A 330 18.31 8.01 -43.33
CA GLY A 330 17.62 6.79 -42.90
C GLY A 330 18.21 6.13 -41.66
N TYR A 331 18.92 6.87 -40.79
CA TYR A 331 19.50 6.38 -39.52
C TYR A 331 18.80 6.96 -38.28
N PRO A 332 17.47 6.81 -38.13
CA PRO A 332 16.72 7.36 -37.01
C PRO A 332 17.12 6.76 -35.65
N GLN A 333 17.53 5.49 -35.61
CA GLN A 333 17.95 4.81 -34.37
C GLN A 333 19.25 5.42 -33.79
N THR A 334 20.17 5.89 -34.66
CA THR A 334 21.37 6.60 -34.20
C THR A 334 20.99 7.93 -33.54
N VAL A 335 20.03 8.66 -34.13
CA VAL A 335 19.52 9.91 -33.54
C VAL A 335 18.82 9.64 -32.21
N GLU A 336 18.03 8.59 -32.12
CA GLU A 336 17.41 8.15 -30.86
C GLU A 336 18.45 7.92 -29.76
N GLN A 337 19.48 7.12 -30.05
CA GLN A 337 20.55 6.83 -29.09
C GLN A 337 21.28 8.09 -28.62
N GLU A 338 21.71 8.93 -29.55
CA GLU A 338 22.45 10.16 -29.24
C GLU A 338 21.60 11.16 -28.45
N ALA A 339 20.32 11.33 -28.83
CA ALA A 339 19.39 12.23 -28.15
C ALA A 339 19.08 11.75 -26.72
N CYS A 340 18.81 10.45 -26.54
CA CYS A 340 18.60 9.88 -25.21
C CYS A 340 19.84 9.98 -24.33
N GLN A 341 21.04 9.70 -24.86
CA GLN A 341 22.31 9.85 -24.13
C GLN A 341 22.60 11.30 -23.76
N LEU A 342 22.22 12.26 -24.60
CA LEU A 342 22.37 13.70 -24.29
C LEU A 342 21.44 14.08 -23.13
N LEU A 343 20.18 13.66 -23.15
CA LEU A 343 19.23 13.87 -22.05
C LEU A 343 19.73 13.26 -20.75
N ASP A 344 20.24 12.03 -20.77
CA ASP A 344 20.80 11.36 -19.59
C ASP A 344 22.00 12.12 -19.01
N ARG A 345 22.91 12.57 -19.85
CA ARG A 345 24.05 13.38 -19.41
C ARG A 345 23.61 14.69 -18.77
N LEU A 346 22.69 15.42 -19.40
CA LEU A 346 22.18 16.68 -18.89
C LEU A 346 21.44 16.47 -17.54
N ALA A 347 20.63 15.43 -17.44
CA ALA A 347 19.95 15.07 -16.21
C ALA A 347 20.92 14.65 -15.10
N ALA A 348 21.95 13.87 -15.40
CA ALA A 348 22.97 13.44 -14.43
C ALA A 348 23.72 14.62 -13.80
N HIS A 349 24.02 15.63 -14.58
CA HIS A 349 24.78 16.81 -14.15
C HIS A 349 23.92 17.96 -13.60
N ASN A 350 22.64 17.72 -13.33
CA ASN A 350 21.67 18.75 -12.88
C ASN A 350 21.61 19.98 -13.82
N GLN A 351 21.79 19.76 -15.12
CA GLN A 351 21.78 20.78 -16.15
C GLN A 351 20.47 20.83 -16.95
N LEU A 352 19.42 20.16 -16.44
CA LEU A 352 18.14 20.05 -17.10
C LEU A 352 17.04 20.40 -16.11
N ASP A 353 16.51 21.61 -16.24
CA ASP A 353 15.29 22.04 -15.59
C ASP A 353 14.11 22.01 -16.58
N ARG A 354 12.97 22.53 -16.18
CA ARG A 354 11.77 22.59 -17.02
C ARG A 354 11.98 23.44 -18.27
N MET A 355 12.75 24.51 -18.17
CA MET A 355 12.98 25.42 -19.30
C MET A 355 13.93 24.79 -20.32
N GLU A 356 15.05 24.19 -19.87
CA GLU A 356 15.98 23.51 -20.74
C GLU A 356 15.33 22.29 -21.42
N LEU A 357 14.50 21.51 -20.71
CA LEU A 357 13.75 20.41 -21.34
C LEU A 357 12.79 20.92 -22.40
N ARG A 358 12.13 22.05 -22.15
CA ARG A 358 11.24 22.68 -23.15
C ARG A 358 11.98 23.16 -24.38
N LEU A 359 13.16 23.76 -24.20
CA LEU A 359 14.02 24.20 -25.32
C LEU A 359 14.53 22.98 -26.09
N PHE A 360 14.97 21.91 -25.38
CA PHE A 360 15.34 20.66 -26.01
C PHE A 360 14.18 20.10 -26.86
N TYR A 361 12.98 20.04 -26.30
CA TYR A 361 11.80 19.58 -27.03
C TYR A 361 11.54 20.42 -28.29
N GLN A 362 11.62 21.76 -28.19
CA GLN A 362 11.41 22.67 -29.32
C GLN A 362 12.45 22.42 -30.43
N ASP A 363 13.73 22.37 -30.09
CA ASP A 363 14.81 22.13 -31.04
C ASP A 363 14.69 20.75 -31.71
N PHE A 364 14.37 19.71 -30.92
CA PHE A 364 14.18 18.36 -31.44
C PHE A 364 12.98 18.30 -32.39
N MET A 365 11.83 18.86 -32.01
CA MET A 365 10.63 18.83 -32.86
C MET A 365 10.80 19.70 -34.11
N GLN A 366 11.48 20.84 -34.00
CA GLN A 366 11.82 21.64 -35.17
C GLN A 366 12.70 20.87 -36.15
N MET A 367 13.73 20.16 -35.64
CA MET A 367 14.58 19.29 -36.44
C MET A 367 13.74 18.20 -37.14
N VAL A 368 12.82 17.53 -36.44
CA VAL A 368 11.92 16.52 -36.99
C VAL A 368 11.06 17.09 -38.12
N PHE A 369 10.40 18.21 -37.88
CA PHE A 369 9.53 18.85 -38.86
C PHE A 369 10.29 19.34 -40.10
N THR A 370 11.46 19.91 -39.91
CA THR A 370 12.32 20.37 -41.02
C THR A 370 12.85 19.19 -41.83
N SER A 371 13.12 18.05 -41.19
CA SER A 371 13.55 16.83 -41.91
C SER A 371 12.45 16.20 -42.76
N MET A 372 11.17 16.55 -42.52
CA MET A 372 9.99 16.07 -43.24
C MET A 372 9.37 17.09 -44.19
N GLU A 373 10.00 18.25 -44.43
CA GLU A 373 9.44 19.32 -45.30
C GLU A 373 9.03 18.81 -46.69
N THR A 374 9.71 17.81 -47.24
CA THR A 374 9.41 17.18 -48.54
C THR A 374 8.32 16.14 -48.48
N ASP A 375 7.92 15.64 -47.31
CA ASP A 375 6.89 14.60 -47.11
C ASP A 375 5.75 15.05 -46.18
N GLN A 376 4.94 15.99 -46.67
CA GLN A 376 3.81 16.55 -45.94
C GLN A 376 2.74 15.51 -45.55
N ALA A 377 2.58 14.44 -46.32
CA ALA A 377 1.62 13.39 -45.98
C ALA A 377 2.04 12.61 -44.75
N ARG A 378 3.33 12.33 -44.62
CA ARG A 378 3.93 11.65 -43.47
C ARG A 378 3.87 12.53 -42.22
N LEU A 379 4.18 13.80 -42.36
CA LEU A 379 4.09 14.76 -41.26
C LEU A 379 2.67 14.82 -40.67
N ARG A 380 1.65 14.88 -41.52
CA ARG A 380 0.25 14.88 -41.08
C ARG A 380 -0.19 13.58 -40.45
N GLY A 381 0.42 12.45 -40.81
CA GLY A 381 0.13 11.11 -40.30
C GLY A 381 0.79 10.83 -38.96
N MET A 382 1.97 11.41 -38.67
CA MET A 382 2.82 11.02 -37.54
C MET A 382 2.13 11.18 -36.18
N PHE A 383 1.38 12.24 -35.95
CA PHE A 383 0.69 12.55 -34.67
C PHE A 383 -0.83 12.49 -34.82
N ARG A 384 -1.35 11.63 -35.69
CA ARG A 384 -2.78 11.50 -35.93
C ARG A 384 -3.47 10.62 -34.89
N GLU A 385 -2.78 9.57 -34.44
CA GLU A 385 -3.29 8.64 -33.43
C GLU A 385 -3.33 9.31 -32.05
N PRO A 386 -4.33 9.02 -31.20
CA PRO A 386 -4.45 9.61 -29.87
C PRO A 386 -3.21 9.42 -29.01
N GLU A 387 -2.60 8.25 -29.03
CA GLU A 387 -1.38 7.92 -28.28
C GLU A 387 -0.19 8.75 -28.73
N ALA A 388 -0.01 8.91 -30.03
CA ALA A 388 1.05 9.74 -30.60
C ALA A 388 0.88 11.23 -30.23
N LEU A 389 -0.37 11.70 -30.23
CA LEU A 389 -0.71 13.06 -29.83
C LEU A 389 -0.44 13.27 -28.33
N GLU A 390 -0.68 12.25 -27.51
CA GLU A 390 -0.37 12.30 -26.08
C GLU A 390 1.14 12.35 -25.84
N LEU A 391 1.95 11.54 -26.50
CA LEU A 391 3.42 11.62 -26.44
C LEU A 391 3.93 12.99 -26.87
N TYR A 392 3.40 13.55 -27.94
CA TYR A 392 3.73 14.89 -28.40
C TYR A 392 3.43 15.96 -27.35
N ARG A 393 2.24 15.92 -26.71
CA ARG A 393 1.82 16.87 -25.68
C ARG A 393 2.62 16.74 -24.38
N ASN A 394 3.01 15.52 -24.02
CA ASN A 394 3.67 15.23 -22.75
C ASN A 394 5.21 15.28 -22.83
N GLY A 395 5.81 15.27 -24.02
CA GLY A 395 7.25 15.20 -24.21
C GLY A 395 8.07 16.28 -23.50
N MET A 396 7.46 17.42 -23.17
CA MET A 396 8.11 18.52 -22.42
C MET A 396 7.92 18.44 -20.90
N LYS A 397 7.23 17.40 -20.37
CA LYS A 397 6.93 17.32 -18.92
C LYS A 397 8.04 16.66 -18.12
N THR A 398 8.61 15.57 -18.64
CA THR A 398 9.67 14.80 -17.97
C THR A 398 10.68 14.28 -18.99
N VAL A 399 11.88 13.94 -18.51
CA VAL A 399 12.93 13.31 -19.34
C VAL A 399 12.43 12.01 -19.95
N ASP A 400 11.73 11.17 -19.18
CA ASP A 400 11.20 9.89 -19.67
C ASP A 400 10.13 10.09 -20.75
N ALA A 401 9.25 11.09 -20.58
CA ALA A 401 8.26 11.42 -21.59
C ALA A 401 8.93 11.94 -22.89
N MET A 402 10.02 12.71 -22.78
CA MET A 402 10.79 13.15 -23.94
C MET A 402 11.47 11.97 -24.65
N LYS A 403 12.06 11.05 -23.91
CA LYS A 403 12.63 9.81 -24.47
C LYS A 403 11.59 8.95 -25.18
N ALA A 404 10.41 8.80 -24.58
CA ALA A 404 9.29 8.08 -25.21
C ALA A 404 8.87 8.74 -26.53
N LEU A 405 8.83 10.07 -26.60
CA LEU A 405 8.57 10.80 -27.84
C LEU A 405 9.69 10.58 -28.87
N ILE A 406 10.96 10.66 -28.47
CA ILE A 406 12.11 10.41 -29.36
C ILE A 406 12.04 8.98 -29.94
N HIS A 407 11.80 7.98 -29.09
CA HIS A 407 11.62 6.59 -29.50
C HIS A 407 10.49 6.43 -30.52
N TYR A 408 9.32 7.04 -30.23
CA TYR A 408 8.18 7.04 -31.14
C TYR A 408 8.52 7.67 -32.51
N VAL A 409 9.20 8.81 -32.51
CA VAL A 409 9.61 9.49 -33.76
C VAL A 409 10.58 8.61 -34.56
N ALA A 410 11.60 8.02 -33.90
CA ALA A 410 12.57 7.15 -34.57
C ALA A 410 11.91 5.90 -35.15
N GLY A 411 11.04 5.23 -34.41
CA GLY A 411 10.28 4.07 -34.88
C GLY A 411 9.29 4.39 -36.02
N SER A 412 8.80 5.63 -36.05
CA SER A 412 7.92 6.12 -37.10
C SER A 412 8.65 6.50 -38.37
N TRP A 413 9.96 6.74 -38.30
CA TRP A 413 10.76 7.26 -39.41
C TRP A 413 11.07 6.23 -40.49
N GLY A 414 11.27 4.96 -40.14
CA GLY A 414 11.77 3.91 -41.02
C GLY A 414 10.74 3.14 -41.82
N GLY A 415 9.44 3.27 -41.55
CA GLY A 415 8.46 2.41 -42.24
C GLY A 415 7.02 2.81 -41.98
N GLY A 416 6.15 2.50 -42.96
CA GLY A 416 4.71 2.44 -42.76
C GLY A 416 4.35 1.48 -41.61
N GLU A 417 3.06 1.36 -41.30
CA GLU A 417 2.50 0.51 -40.22
C GLU A 417 3.18 -0.85 -39.99
N ALA A 418 3.71 -1.47 -41.10
CA ALA A 418 4.39 -2.76 -41.04
C ALA A 418 5.73 -2.74 -40.26
N GLY A 419 6.55 -1.71 -40.36
CA GLY A 419 7.85 -1.66 -39.65
C GLY A 419 7.71 -1.35 -38.16
N ARG A 420 6.69 -0.59 -37.77
CA ARG A 420 6.38 -0.34 -36.34
C ARG A 420 5.86 -1.58 -35.63
N SER A 421 4.98 -2.29 -36.33
CA SER A 421 4.39 -3.54 -35.88
C SER A 421 5.48 -4.57 -35.57
N GLN A 422 6.41 -4.72 -36.51
CA GLN A 422 7.47 -5.73 -36.41
C GLN A 422 8.46 -5.43 -35.27
N ASN A 423 8.87 -4.18 -35.10
CA ASN A 423 9.83 -3.80 -34.05
C ASN A 423 9.22 -3.88 -32.63
N ALA A 424 7.97 -3.48 -32.46
CA ALA A 424 7.26 -3.62 -31.18
C ALA A 424 7.02 -5.10 -30.84
N VAL A 425 6.65 -5.93 -31.83
CA VAL A 425 6.46 -7.38 -31.65
C VAL A 425 7.78 -8.04 -31.26
N GLU A 426 8.90 -7.73 -31.92
CA GLU A 426 10.23 -8.28 -31.59
C GLU A 426 10.67 -7.89 -30.16
N THR A 427 10.41 -6.65 -29.75
CA THR A 427 10.73 -6.17 -28.40
C THR A 427 9.91 -6.92 -27.34
N VAL A 428 8.61 -7.10 -27.56
CA VAL A 428 7.74 -7.88 -26.67
C VAL A 428 8.18 -9.34 -26.62
N CYS A 429 8.50 -9.95 -27.76
CA CYS A 429 8.97 -11.34 -27.80
C CYS A 429 10.27 -11.54 -27.01
N ARG A 430 11.21 -10.62 -27.14
CA ARG A 430 12.47 -10.63 -26.37
C ARG A 430 12.22 -10.48 -24.88
N TYR A 431 11.40 -9.51 -24.48
CA TYR A 431 11.06 -9.28 -23.08
C TYR A 431 10.38 -10.51 -22.45
N VAL A 432 9.42 -11.13 -23.16
CA VAL A 432 8.78 -12.35 -22.68
C VAL A 432 9.79 -13.48 -22.49
N ALA A 433 10.76 -13.64 -23.41
CA ALA A 433 11.79 -14.69 -23.31
C ALA A 433 12.72 -14.48 -22.11
N GLU A 434 13.01 -13.23 -21.74
CA GLU A 434 13.88 -12.87 -20.61
C GLU A 434 13.16 -12.96 -19.25
N HIS A 435 11.81 -12.93 -19.20
CA HIS A 435 11.02 -12.84 -17.96
C HIS A 435 10.01 -13.99 -17.80
N LEU A 436 10.33 -15.19 -18.30
CA LEU A 436 9.43 -16.35 -18.25
C LEU A 436 9.07 -16.82 -16.83
N GLU A 437 9.87 -16.48 -15.84
CA GLU A 437 9.64 -16.84 -14.45
C GLU A 437 8.54 -15.97 -13.78
N GLU A 438 8.15 -14.85 -14.40
CA GLU A 438 7.24 -13.85 -13.85
C GLU A 438 5.81 -13.99 -14.38
N GLU A 439 4.84 -13.40 -13.65
CA GLU A 439 3.47 -13.27 -14.14
C GLU A 439 3.39 -12.06 -15.09
N LEU A 440 3.55 -12.30 -16.39
CA LEU A 440 3.52 -11.24 -17.40
C LEU A 440 2.07 -10.86 -17.75
N ARG A 441 1.69 -9.63 -17.43
CA ARG A 441 0.38 -9.07 -17.77
C ARG A 441 0.45 -8.25 -19.06
N ARG A 442 -0.67 -8.17 -19.77
CA ARG A 442 -0.76 -7.41 -21.02
C ARG A 442 -0.45 -5.92 -20.82
N GLU A 443 -0.80 -5.37 -19.66
CA GLU A 443 -0.55 -4.00 -19.27
C GLU A 443 0.96 -3.73 -19.14
N GLU A 444 1.70 -4.64 -18.52
CA GLU A 444 3.17 -4.59 -18.38
C GLU A 444 3.87 -4.70 -19.73
N LEU A 445 3.44 -5.63 -20.57
CA LEU A 445 3.99 -5.80 -21.93
C LEU A 445 3.72 -4.57 -22.80
N ALA A 446 2.60 -3.90 -22.59
CA ALA A 446 2.25 -2.67 -23.30
C ALA A 446 3.09 -1.48 -22.82
N GLU A 447 3.42 -1.41 -21.52
CA GLU A 447 4.33 -0.42 -20.97
C GLU A 447 5.76 -0.55 -21.53
N VAL A 448 6.26 -1.77 -21.72
CA VAL A 448 7.60 -2.04 -22.31
C VAL A 448 7.75 -1.43 -23.70
N VAL A 449 6.69 -1.41 -24.48
CA VAL A 449 6.69 -0.86 -25.85
C VAL A 449 5.93 0.48 -25.96
N HIS A 450 5.52 1.05 -24.83
CA HIS A 450 4.78 2.32 -24.71
C HIS A 450 3.52 2.38 -25.59
N LEU A 451 2.79 1.25 -25.68
CA LEU A 451 1.56 1.14 -26.46
C LEU A 451 0.35 0.88 -25.56
N ASN A 452 -0.84 1.21 -26.07
CA ASN A 452 -2.08 0.82 -25.41
C ASN A 452 -2.22 -0.72 -25.42
N PRO A 453 -2.61 -1.39 -24.31
CA PRO A 453 -2.71 -2.85 -24.21
C PRO A 453 -3.61 -3.50 -25.26
N ASP A 454 -4.75 -2.88 -25.59
CA ASP A 454 -5.69 -3.42 -26.58
C ASP A 454 -5.17 -3.24 -28.02
N TYR A 455 -4.47 -2.14 -28.28
CA TYR A 455 -3.79 -1.90 -29.55
C TYR A 455 -2.65 -2.90 -29.75
N LEU A 456 -1.77 -3.04 -28.76
CA LEU A 456 -0.68 -4.01 -28.79
C LEU A 456 -1.19 -5.43 -29.04
N ASN A 457 -2.24 -5.86 -28.32
CA ASN A 457 -2.79 -7.21 -28.47
C ASN A 457 -3.35 -7.46 -29.88
N ARG A 458 -4.03 -6.47 -30.49
CA ARG A 458 -4.53 -6.56 -31.89
C ARG A 458 -3.38 -6.62 -32.89
N MET A 459 -2.39 -5.75 -32.71
CA MET A 459 -1.19 -5.69 -33.56
C MET A 459 -0.39 -6.99 -33.47
N PHE A 460 -0.13 -7.46 -32.25
CA PHE A 460 0.61 -8.69 -31.98
C PHE A 460 -0.08 -9.92 -32.61
N LYS A 461 -1.42 -10.00 -32.49
CA LYS A 461 -2.21 -11.06 -33.11
C LYS A 461 -2.16 -11.01 -34.65
N LYS A 462 -2.15 -9.81 -35.22
CA LYS A 462 -2.06 -9.63 -36.69
C LYS A 462 -0.70 -10.11 -37.24
N GLU A 463 0.39 -9.85 -36.49
CA GLU A 463 1.76 -10.20 -36.93
C GLU A 463 2.14 -11.66 -36.61
N THR A 464 1.75 -12.16 -35.41
CA THR A 464 2.17 -13.48 -34.92
C THR A 464 1.09 -14.57 -35.06
N GLY A 465 -0.16 -14.19 -35.31
CA GLY A 465 -1.32 -15.09 -35.29
C GLY A 465 -1.85 -15.41 -33.88
N LEU A 466 -1.14 -15.04 -32.81
CA LEU A 466 -1.48 -15.34 -31.43
C LEU A 466 -1.77 -14.04 -30.64
N THR A 467 -2.67 -14.12 -29.70
CA THR A 467 -2.81 -13.03 -28.71
C THR A 467 -1.59 -13.00 -27.78
N LEU A 468 -1.31 -11.87 -27.14
CA LEU A 468 -0.22 -11.76 -26.16
C LEU A 468 -0.28 -12.85 -25.08
N LYS A 469 -1.48 -13.10 -24.56
CA LYS A 469 -1.69 -14.14 -23.54
C LYS A 469 -1.38 -15.55 -24.06
N GLU A 470 -1.82 -15.86 -25.26
CA GLU A 470 -1.55 -17.16 -25.91
C GLU A 470 -0.06 -17.34 -26.17
N TYR A 471 0.62 -16.28 -26.62
CA TYR A 471 2.06 -16.30 -26.86
C TYR A 471 2.87 -16.49 -25.58
N VAL A 472 2.56 -15.76 -24.49
CA VAL A 472 3.21 -15.93 -23.18
C VAL A 472 3.04 -17.37 -22.66
N ILE A 473 1.82 -17.92 -22.75
CA ILE A 473 1.56 -19.32 -22.35
C ILE A 473 2.38 -20.27 -23.23
N TRP A 474 2.41 -20.04 -24.52
CA TRP A 474 3.16 -20.87 -25.46
C TRP A 474 4.66 -20.88 -25.16
N GLN A 475 5.28 -19.71 -24.92
CA GLN A 475 6.70 -19.59 -24.55
C GLN A 475 7.02 -20.30 -23.24
N LYS A 476 6.19 -20.09 -22.20
CA LYS A 476 6.34 -20.78 -20.92
C LYS A 476 6.27 -22.30 -21.03
N MET A 477 5.39 -22.80 -21.88
CA MET A 477 5.24 -24.23 -22.11
C MET A 477 6.39 -24.82 -22.95
N GLN A 478 6.93 -24.07 -23.92
CA GLN A 478 8.12 -24.48 -24.67
C GLN A 478 9.34 -24.60 -23.76
N GLU A 479 9.56 -23.60 -22.88
CA GLU A 479 10.65 -23.65 -21.90
C GLU A 479 10.46 -24.81 -20.92
N ALA A 480 9.23 -25.03 -20.44
CA ALA A 480 8.92 -26.17 -19.59
C ALA A 480 9.20 -27.51 -20.29
N GLN A 481 8.86 -27.63 -21.57
CA GLN A 481 9.15 -28.84 -22.37
C GLN A 481 10.66 -29.06 -22.51
N SER A 482 11.41 -28.00 -22.80
CA SER A 482 12.88 -28.05 -22.84
C SER A 482 13.45 -28.56 -21.51
N LEU A 483 13.02 -27.97 -20.38
CA LEU A 483 13.48 -28.38 -19.05
C LEU A 483 13.08 -29.81 -18.68
N LEU A 484 11.89 -30.25 -19.08
CA LEU A 484 11.43 -31.63 -18.85
C LEU A 484 12.28 -32.67 -19.60
N ARG A 485 12.75 -32.34 -20.79
CA ARG A 485 13.60 -33.22 -21.64
C ARG A 485 15.07 -33.17 -21.27
N THR A 486 15.58 -32.01 -20.85
CA THR A 486 17.02 -31.78 -20.67
C THR A 486 17.48 -31.90 -19.22
N THR A 487 16.56 -31.88 -18.24
CA THR A 487 16.90 -31.89 -16.82
C THR A 487 16.15 -32.96 -16.02
N SER A 488 16.72 -33.33 -14.86
CA SER A 488 16.09 -34.20 -13.87
C SER A 488 15.27 -33.46 -12.80
N LEU A 489 15.03 -32.15 -12.97
CA LEU A 489 14.31 -31.31 -11.99
C LEU A 489 12.89 -31.83 -11.76
N PRO A 490 12.37 -31.84 -10.51
CA PRO A 490 10.98 -32.18 -10.24
C PRO A 490 10.01 -31.36 -11.09
N VAL A 491 8.92 -31.98 -11.59
CA VAL A 491 7.94 -31.31 -12.45
C VAL A 491 7.32 -30.09 -11.77
N SER A 492 7.12 -30.16 -10.44
CA SER A 492 6.64 -29.04 -9.64
C SER A 492 7.62 -27.85 -9.62
N LEU A 493 8.92 -28.13 -9.61
CA LEU A 493 9.95 -27.10 -9.65
C LEU A 493 10.04 -26.46 -11.03
N ILE A 494 9.87 -27.25 -12.10
CA ILE A 494 9.78 -26.71 -13.47
C ILE A 494 8.55 -25.81 -13.62
N ALA A 495 7.39 -26.22 -13.08
CA ALA A 495 6.19 -25.37 -13.08
C ALA A 495 6.44 -24.01 -12.39
N ALA A 496 7.09 -24.01 -11.22
CA ALA A 496 7.47 -22.80 -10.52
C ALA A 496 8.47 -21.93 -11.32
N LYS A 497 9.45 -22.57 -11.96
CA LYS A 497 10.49 -21.90 -12.76
C LYS A 497 9.91 -21.18 -14.00
N VAL A 498 8.83 -21.68 -14.57
CA VAL A 498 8.11 -21.00 -15.66
C VAL A 498 6.96 -20.12 -15.16
N GLY A 499 6.97 -19.74 -13.87
CA GLY A 499 6.07 -18.76 -13.29
C GLY A 499 4.64 -19.28 -13.06
N TYR A 500 4.45 -20.58 -12.81
CA TYR A 500 3.16 -21.13 -12.39
C TYR A 500 3.15 -21.42 -10.89
N SER A 501 2.35 -20.67 -10.15
CA SER A 501 2.14 -20.87 -8.71
C SER A 501 1.23 -22.09 -8.41
N ASN A 502 0.40 -22.51 -9.38
CA ASN A 502 -0.52 -23.63 -9.24
C ASN A 502 -0.17 -24.76 -10.22
N PHE A 503 0.26 -25.89 -9.66
CA PHE A 503 0.65 -27.07 -10.43
C PHE A 503 -0.48 -27.69 -11.28
N ALA A 504 -1.73 -27.68 -10.79
CA ALA A 504 -2.87 -28.21 -11.52
C ALA A 504 -3.14 -27.37 -12.79
N HIS A 505 -3.02 -26.06 -12.67
CA HIS A 505 -3.17 -25.12 -13.78
C HIS A 505 -2.03 -25.29 -14.81
N PHE A 506 -0.79 -25.46 -14.36
CA PHE A 506 0.35 -25.80 -15.22
C PHE A 506 0.11 -27.09 -16.01
N SER A 507 -0.23 -28.20 -15.33
CA SER A 507 -0.47 -29.51 -15.97
C SER A 507 -1.60 -29.46 -16.99
N THR A 508 -2.67 -28.70 -16.70
CA THR A 508 -3.80 -28.50 -17.63
C THR A 508 -3.38 -27.71 -18.85
N SER A 509 -2.62 -26.62 -18.69
CA SER A 509 -2.11 -25.78 -19.78
C SER A 509 -1.14 -26.55 -20.66
N TYR A 510 -0.24 -27.33 -20.04
CA TYR A 510 0.73 -28.18 -20.76
C TYR A 510 0.04 -29.24 -21.61
N LYS A 511 -0.92 -29.99 -21.02
CA LYS A 511 -1.68 -31.03 -21.71
C LYS A 511 -2.53 -30.46 -22.84
N LYS A 512 -3.07 -29.25 -22.68
CA LYS A 512 -3.85 -28.56 -23.73
C LYS A 512 -2.99 -28.23 -24.94
N LEU A 513 -1.71 -27.87 -24.74
CA LEU A 513 -0.83 -27.44 -25.80
C LEU A 513 -0.13 -28.61 -26.51
N PHE A 514 0.37 -29.58 -25.74
CA PHE A 514 1.19 -30.69 -26.25
C PHE A 514 0.45 -32.05 -26.35
N HIS A 515 -0.84 -32.08 -25.92
CA HIS A 515 -1.68 -33.30 -25.88
C HIS A 515 -1.11 -34.44 -25.01
N ARG A 516 -0.09 -34.14 -24.17
CA ARG A 516 0.56 -35.04 -23.22
C ARG A 516 0.70 -34.34 -21.87
N SER A 517 0.70 -35.14 -20.79
CA SER A 517 0.99 -34.57 -19.47
C SER A 517 2.50 -34.31 -19.30
N PRO A 518 2.92 -33.39 -18.40
CA PRO A 518 4.33 -33.16 -18.11
C PRO A 518 5.08 -34.42 -17.63
N GLN A 519 4.37 -35.35 -16.96
CA GLN A 519 4.94 -36.60 -16.52
C GLN A 519 5.16 -37.59 -17.68
N GLU A 520 4.20 -37.68 -18.60
CA GLU A 520 4.33 -38.50 -19.80
C GLU A 520 5.44 -38.00 -20.73
N GLU A 521 5.61 -36.66 -20.85
CA GLU A 521 6.70 -36.06 -21.62
C GLU A 521 8.07 -36.44 -21.05
N ARG A 522 8.21 -36.52 -19.72
CA ARG A 522 9.46 -36.93 -19.05
C ARG A 522 9.79 -38.41 -19.25
N GLN A 523 8.77 -39.25 -19.32
CA GLN A 523 8.97 -40.69 -19.47
C GLN A 523 9.27 -41.10 -20.92
N ASN A 524 8.80 -40.30 -21.90
CA ASN A 524 9.04 -40.48 -23.34
C ASN A 524 9.45 -39.15 -23.97
N PRO A 525 10.71 -38.71 -23.76
CA PRO A 525 11.21 -37.42 -24.24
C PRO A 525 11.30 -37.31 -25.77
#